data_094050aaa296dcf743b6eb18fce38837
#
_entry.id   094050aaa296dcf743b6eb18fce38837
#
_cell.length_a   1.000
_cell.length_b   1.000
_cell.length_c   1.000
_cell.angle_alpha   90.00
_cell.angle_beta   90.00
_cell.angle_gamma   90.00
#
_symmetry.space_group_name_H-M   'P 1'
#
loop_
_entity.id
_entity.type
_entity.pdbx_description
1 polymer ?
#
loop_
_entity_poly.entity_id
_entity_poly.type
_entity_poly.pdbx_seq_one_letter_code
_entity_poly.pdbx_strand_id
1 'polypeptide(L)'
;AAGVSLGLMYEPGLYADTEELKKVVKLCCKYNKPLTVHPRAESKVSMSYDSLFGRSHLLRAEDELVEISKGTNLKLQHSHAIFVGRQSFGDKGEFVAIQNSLRENGVDAMFDIYNETLGVSVITVVLPVWYQGMSKEERKKPLNKLKLSVLIKATSILLGFGFKDIQIAYIGPGYEKYEGKTVHEIAKENGKSDLDMYLQLCEESDFKGRVNMGPYSTPEIIREFEHNPNCLYMTDAWVEDFGVQNPAIYDCYPKFLRDSLRGTGDTLPNTVRRMTGATADRFMLKDRGYVKPGYFADFTVFDEDETKNATPDQTKSFGIKKVFINGELVLDNDELNKSALKTTGRALTV
;
A
#
# COMPACT_ATOMS: atom_id res chain seq x y z
N ALA A 1 -3.23 22.52 -6.98
CA ALA A 1 -3.07 21.10 -6.63
C ALA A 1 -1.65 20.82 -6.11
N ALA A 2 -1.51 19.92 -5.16
CA ALA A 2 -0.20 19.53 -4.61
C ALA A 2 0.62 18.72 -5.62
N GLY A 3 -0.03 17.89 -6.41
CA GLY A 3 0.58 17.03 -7.41
C GLY A 3 -0.49 16.31 -8.22
N VAL A 4 -0.06 15.26 -8.92
CA VAL A 4 -0.94 14.30 -9.61
C VAL A 4 -0.71 12.92 -8.99
N SER A 5 -1.78 12.16 -8.79
CA SER A 5 -1.72 10.77 -8.34
C SER A 5 -2.39 9.87 -9.38
N LEU A 6 -1.73 8.79 -9.75
CA LEU A 6 -2.21 7.82 -10.72
C LEU A 6 -2.22 6.41 -10.10
N GLY A 7 -3.28 5.65 -10.35
CA GLY A 7 -3.34 4.22 -10.13
C GLY A 7 -3.45 3.50 -11.47
N LEU A 8 -2.37 2.86 -11.92
CA LEU A 8 -2.30 2.24 -13.25
C LEU A 8 -2.73 0.76 -13.25
N MET A 9 -2.98 0.18 -12.08
CA MET A 9 -3.38 -1.22 -11.94
C MET A 9 -4.91 -1.42 -11.98
N TYR A 10 -5.69 -0.35 -11.83
CA TYR A 10 -7.16 -0.37 -11.75
C TYR A 10 -7.79 0.77 -12.56
N GLU A 11 -9.09 0.65 -12.82
CA GLU A 11 -9.85 1.65 -13.58
C GLU A 11 -9.91 3.01 -12.87
N PRO A 12 -9.83 4.13 -13.60
CA PRO A 12 -9.68 4.22 -15.07
C PRO A 12 -8.23 4.18 -15.56
N GLY A 13 -7.22 4.29 -14.67
CA GLY A 13 -5.80 4.40 -15.00
C GLY A 13 -5.25 3.18 -15.75
N LEU A 14 -5.86 2.00 -15.57
CA LEU A 14 -5.50 0.78 -16.30
C LEU A 14 -5.53 0.94 -17.83
N TYR A 15 -6.42 1.81 -18.34
CA TYR A 15 -6.59 2.04 -19.77
C TYR A 15 -5.71 3.17 -20.34
N ALA A 16 -5.00 3.90 -19.48
CA ALA A 16 -4.09 4.94 -19.92
C ALA A 16 -2.92 4.36 -20.71
N ASP A 17 -2.67 4.89 -21.90
CA ASP A 17 -1.51 4.52 -22.69
C ASP A 17 -0.26 5.37 -22.30
N THR A 18 0.91 4.91 -22.76
CA THR A 18 2.20 5.56 -22.47
C THR A 18 2.25 7.02 -22.97
N GLU A 19 1.62 7.34 -24.09
CA GLU A 19 1.61 8.70 -24.65
C GLU A 19 0.72 9.64 -23.83
N GLU A 20 -0.37 9.13 -23.28
CA GLU A 20 -1.21 9.87 -22.34
C GLU A 20 -0.45 10.14 -21.02
N LEU A 21 0.23 9.13 -20.48
CA LEU A 21 1.09 9.29 -19.30
C LEU A 21 2.21 10.32 -19.51
N LYS A 22 2.86 10.33 -20.68
CA LYS A 22 3.87 11.35 -21.04
C LYS A 22 3.30 12.77 -21.05
N LYS A 23 2.02 12.97 -21.40
CA LYS A 23 1.36 14.28 -21.30
C LYS A 23 1.20 14.70 -19.84
N VAL A 24 0.83 13.77 -18.96
CA VAL A 24 0.73 14.03 -17.52
C VAL A 24 2.10 14.40 -16.95
N VAL A 25 3.16 13.66 -17.30
CA VAL A 25 4.54 13.95 -16.90
C VAL A 25 4.96 15.36 -17.33
N LYS A 26 4.72 15.75 -18.58
CA LYS A 26 5.01 17.10 -19.07
C LYS A 26 4.28 18.19 -18.25
N LEU A 27 3.04 17.91 -17.85
CA LEU A 27 2.27 18.83 -17.01
C LEU A 27 2.88 18.96 -15.61
N CYS A 28 3.24 17.84 -14.98
CA CYS A 28 3.92 17.82 -13.69
C CYS A 28 5.24 18.60 -13.73
N CYS A 29 6.08 18.36 -14.73
CA CYS A 29 7.34 19.10 -14.93
C CYS A 29 7.11 20.59 -15.13
N LYS A 30 6.13 20.98 -15.98
CA LYS A 30 5.78 22.39 -16.24
C LYS A 30 5.45 23.15 -14.96
N TYR A 31 4.73 22.53 -14.05
CA TYR A 31 4.32 23.16 -12.79
C TYR A 31 5.20 22.81 -11.61
N ASN A 32 6.30 22.08 -11.83
CA ASN A 32 7.21 21.59 -10.79
C ASN A 32 6.46 20.83 -9.67
N LYS A 33 5.51 19.98 -10.04
CA LYS A 33 4.68 19.20 -9.11
C LYS A 33 5.05 17.72 -9.15
N PRO A 34 4.95 16.99 -8.01
CA PRO A 34 5.19 15.56 -7.98
C PRO A 34 4.11 14.79 -8.75
N LEU A 35 4.52 13.67 -9.33
CA LEU A 35 3.67 12.61 -9.82
C LEU A 35 3.83 11.41 -8.89
N THR A 36 2.76 11.01 -8.21
CA THR A 36 2.72 9.77 -7.42
C THR A 36 2.06 8.68 -8.25
N VAL A 37 2.62 7.48 -8.25
CA VAL A 37 2.13 6.38 -9.09
C VAL A 37 2.04 5.09 -8.30
N HIS A 38 0.84 4.52 -8.24
CA HIS A 38 0.65 3.08 -8.06
C HIS A 38 0.89 2.44 -9.43
N PRO A 39 1.97 1.71 -9.65
CA PRO A 39 2.35 1.23 -10.97
C PRO A 39 1.36 0.19 -11.52
N ARG A 40 1.53 -0.16 -12.80
CA ARG A 40 0.63 -1.06 -13.52
C ARG A 40 0.64 -2.49 -13.00
N ALA A 41 1.71 -2.89 -12.31
CA ALA A 41 1.83 -4.18 -11.64
C ALA A 41 2.81 -4.13 -10.47
N GLU A 42 2.47 -4.85 -9.40
CA GLU A 42 3.25 -5.01 -8.17
C GLU A 42 3.62 -6.49 -7.94
N SER A 43 3.53 -7.30 -8.98
CA SER A 43 3.76 -8.73 -8.90
C SER A 43 4.45 -9.27 -10.15
N LYS A 44 5.07 -10.44 -10.00
CA LYS A 44 5.72 -11.14 -11.11
C LYS A 44 4.76 -11.45 -12.27
N VAL A 45 3.49 -11.66 -11.96
CA VAL A 45 2.42 -11.88 -12.93
C VAL A 45 1.20 -11.06 -12.51
N SER A 46 0.69 -10.21 -13.40
CA SER A 46 -0.48 -9.37 -13.17
C SER A 46 -1.46 -9.52 -14.34
N MET A 47 -2.75 -9.34 -14.07
CA MET A 47 -3.80 -9.31 -15.08
C MET A 47 -3.81 -8.03 -15.94
N SER A 48 -2.94 -7.08 -15.63
CA SER A 48 -2.75 -5.84 -16.40
C SER A 48 -1.98 -6.04 -17.71
N TYR A 49 -1.45 -7.25 -17.95
CA TYR A 49 -0.68 -7.60 -19.15
C TYR A 49 -1.23 -8.87 -19.80
N ASP A 50 -1.20 -8.94 -21.13
CA ASP A 50 -1.77 -10.04 -21.90
C ASP A 50 -0.98 -11.35 -21.79
N SER A 51 0.36 -11.28 -21.59
CA SER A 51 1.22 -12.46 -21.53
C SER A 51 1.61 -12.76 -20.08
N LEU A 52 1.47 -14.01 -19.66
CA LEU A 52 1.95 -14.49 -18.36
C LEU A 52 3.45 -14.84 -18.34
N PHE A 53 4.13 -14.76 -19.50
CA PHE A 53 5.52 -15.17 -19.67
C PHE A 53 6.41 -13.99 -20.05
N GLY A 54 7.69 -14.11 -19.73
CA GLY A 54 8.72 -13.14 -20.07
C GLY A 54 9.23 -12.37 -18.84
N ARG A 55 9.59 -11.10 -19.03
CA ARG A 55 10.02 -10.21 -17.96
C ARG A 55 8.91 -10.04 -16.93
N SER A 56 9.27 -10.06 -15.65
CA SER A 56 8.33 -9.82 -14.54
C SER A 56 7.45 -8.60 -14.81
N HIS A 57 6.16 -8.69 -14.55
CA HIS A 57 5.23 -7.60 -14.79
C HIS A 57 5.49 -6.40 -13.88
N LEU A 58 5.94 -6.63 -12.64
CA LEU A 58 6.43 -5.58 -11.76
C LEU A 58 7.56 -4.80 -12.44
N LEU A 59 8.57 -5.49 -12.96
CA LEU A 59 9.70 -4.85 -13.63
C LEU A 59 9.30 -4.18 -14.95
N ARG A 60 8.32 -4.72 -15.68
CA ARG A 60 7.74 -4.05 -16.86
C ARG A 60 7.02 -2.76 -16.49
N ALA A 61 6.34 -2.74 -15.34
CA ALA A 61 5.71 -1.51 -14.84
C ALA A 61 6.76 -0.46 -14.46
N GLU A 62 7.90 -0.87 -13.91
CA GLU A 62 9.04 0.02 -13.68
C GLU A 62 9.66 0.53 -14.99
N ASP A 63 9.81 -0.35 -16.00
CA ASP A 63 10.29 0.05 -17.34
C ASP A 63 9.36 1.13 -17.97
N GLU A 64 8.03 1.04 -17.74
CA GLU A 64 7.07 2.07 -18.17
C GLU A 64 7.33 3.41 -17.46
N LEU A 65 7.61 3.40 -16.14
CA LEU A 65 7.97 4.61 -15.41
C LEU A 65 9.26 5.25 -15.94
N VAL A 66 10.25 4.42 -16.29
CA VAL A 66 11.49 4.89 -16.97
C VAL A 66 11.14 5.54 -18.30
N GLU A 67 10.32 4.89 -19.13
CA GLU A 67 9.98 5.39 -20.47
C GLU A 67 9.26 6.75 -20.40
N ILE A 68 8.26 6.88 -19.52
CA ILE A 68 7.47 8.12 -19.44
C ILE A 68 8.25 9.30 -18.84
N SER A 69 9.26 9.03 -18.01
CA SER A 69 10.04 10.05 -17.29
C SER A 69 11.39 10.38 -17.95
N LYS A 70 11.83 9.59 -18.93
CA LYS A 70 13.13 9.74 -19.60
C LYS A 70 13.34 11.17 -20.15
N GLY A 71 14.50 11.75 -19.80
CA GLY A 71 14.90 13.08 -20.25
C GLY A 71 14.10 14.23 -19.62
N THR A 72 13.46 13.95 -18.49
CA THR A 72 12.70 14.96 -17.71
C THR A 72 13.32 15.16 -16.33
N ASN A 73 12.94 16.25 -15.66
CA ASN A 73 13.24 16.53 -14.27
C ASN A 73 12.03 16.22 -13.36
N LEU A 74 11.27 15.20 -13.71
CA LEU A 74 10.07 14.80 -12.97
C LEU A 74 10.39 14.47 -11.52
N LYS A 75 9.55 14.94 -10.60
CA LYS A 75 9.49 14.43 -9.22
C LYS A 75 8.59 13.20 -9.19
N LEU A 76 9.18 12.03 -9.39
CA LEU A 76 8.45 10.75 -9.43
C LEU A 76 8.43 10.11 -8.05
N GLN A 77 7.25 9.83 -7.53
CA GLN A 77 7.04 9.05 -6.31
C GLN A 77 6.36 7.72 -6.66
N HIS A 78 7.11 6.63 -6.57
CA HIS A 78 6.53 5.29 -6.63
C HIS A 78 5.86 5.00 -5.29
N SER A 79 4.54 4.83 -5.29
CA SER A 79 3.76 4.57 -4.08
C SER A 79 3.87 3.11 -3.66
N HIS A 80 4.06 2.88 -2.35
CA HIS A 80 4.08 1.56 -1.69
C HIS A 80 4.86 0.49 -2.47
N ALA A 81 6.20 0.56 -2.47
CA ALA A 81 7.05 -0.46 -3.10
C ALA A 81 6.82 -1.83 -2.43
N ILE A 82 5.89 -2.61 -2.99
CA ILE A 82 5.48 -3.93 -2.56
C ILE A 82 5.78 -4.99 -3.63
N PHE A 83 5.80 -6.24 -3.22
CA PHE A 83 6.11 -7.39 -4.09
C PHE A 83 5.06 -8.47 -3.85
N VAL A 84 3.93 -8.36 -4.55
CA VAL A 84 2.77 -9.22 -4.31
C VAL A 84 3.08 -10.68 -4.65
N GLY A 85 3.06 -11.54 -3.62
CA GLY A 85 3.35 -12.96 -3.71
C GLY A 85 4.84 -13.29 -3.61
N ARG A 86 5.14 -14.43 -3.02
CA ARG A 86 6.52 -14.87 -2.64
C ARG A 86 7.48 -14.94 -3.82
N GLN A 87 6.98 -15.22 -5.03
CA GLN A 87 7.81 -15.29 -6.24
C GLN A 87 8.24 -13.92 -6.76
N SER A 88 7.60 -12.84 -6.31
CA SER A 88 7.95 -11.46 -6.68
C SER A 88 9.11 -10.88 -5.85
N PHE A 89 9.43 -11.48 -4.70
CA PHE A 89 10.50 -10.99 -3.80
C PHE A 89 11.88 -10.96 -4.45
N GLY A 90 12.11 -11.83 -5.44
CA GLY A 90 13.36 -11.86 -6.19
C GLY A 90 13.62 -10.61 -7.05
N ASP A 91 12.58 -9.85 -7.37
CA ASP A 91 12.67 -8.68 -8.25
C ASP A 91 13.16 -7.42 -7.52
N LYS A 92 13.22 -7.42 -6.17
CA LYS A 92 13.57 -6.24 -5.37
C LYS A 92 14.91 -5.59 -5.74
N GLY A 93 15.93 -6.40 -6.05
CA GLY A 93 17.26 -5.90 -6.41
C GLY A 93 17.24 -5.13 -7.74
N GLU A 94 16.53 -5.64 -8.72
CA GLU A 94 16.36 -4.98 -10.01
C GLU A 94 15.46 -3.74 -9.90
N PHE A 95 14.40 -3.79 -9.09
CA PHE A 95 13.59 -2.63 -8.73
C PHE A 95 14.47 -1.48 -8.21
N VAL A 96 15.31 -1.73 -7.20
CA VAL A 96 16.22 -0.72 -6.65
C VAL A 96 17.20 -0.20 -7.70
N ALA A 97 17.73 -1.08 -8.57
CA ALA A 97 18.61 -0.68 -9.64
C ALA A 97 17.91 0.26 -10.66
N ILE A 98 16.65 0.00 -10.98
CA ILE A 98 15.85 0.87 -11.86
C ILE A 98 15.61 2.23 -11.20
N GLN A 99 15.23 2.27 -9.92
CA GLN A 99 15.04 3.52 -9.16
C GLN A 99 16.33 4.35 -9.12
N ASN A 100 17.49 3.73 -8.92
CA ASN A 100 18.78 4.41 -8.97
C ASN A 100 19.09 4.94 -10.39
N SER A 101 18.84 4.15 -11.42
CA SER A 101 19.02 4.56 -12.82
C SER A 101 18.16 5.76 -13.20
N LEU A 102 16.92 5.84 -12.74
CA LEU A 102 16.07 7.02 -12.92
C LEU A 102 16.75 8.28 -12.38
N ARG A 103 17.30 8.21 -11.17
CA ARG A 103 18.01 9.33 -10.53
C ARG A 103 19.29 9.71 -11.26
N GLU A 104 20.09 8.76 -11.67
CA GLU A 104 21.31 8.98 -12.48
C GLU A 104 21.00 9.68 -13.81
N ASN A 105 19.81 9.45 -14.36
CA ASN A 105 19.32 10.08 -15.58
C ASN A 105 18.52 11.38 -15.34
N GLY A 106 18.58 11.95 -14.14
CA GLY A 106 18.05 13.29 -13.82
C GLY A 106 16.60 13.32 -13.36
N VAL A 107 15.93 12.18 -13.24
CA VAL A 107 14.60 12.08 -12.64
C VAL A 107 14.74 12.13 -11.11
N ASP A 108 13.99 13.00 -10.43
CA ASP A 108 13.94 13.01 -8.97
C ASP A 108 13.00 11.87 -8.49
N ALA A 109 13.49 10.62 -8.61
CA ALA A 109 12.74 9.42 -8.26
C ALA A 109 12.92 9.07 -6.78
N MET A 110 11.82 8.81 -6.12
CA MET A 110 11.72 8.25 -4.77
C MET A 110 10.61 7.20 -4.73
N PHE A 111 10.61 6.37 -3.71
CA PHE A 111 9.54 5.42 -3.43
C PHE A 111 9.18 5.47 -1.95
N ASP A 112 8.04 4.89 -1.59
CA ASP A 112 7.66 4.73 -0.19
C ASP A 112 7.28 3.30 0.14
N ILE A 113 7.29 3.01 1.43
CA ILE A 113 6.93 1.72 2.00
C ILE A 113 6.08 1.92 3.24
N TYR A 114 5.37 0.88 3.62
CA TYR A 114 4.73 0.76 4.93
C TYR A 114 5.30 -0.44 5.69
N ASN A 115 5.29 -0.38 7.03
CA ASN A 115 5.91 -1.40 7.87
C ASN A 115 4.91 -2.52 8.23
N GLU A 116 4.28 -3.10 7.20
CA GLU A 116 3.47 -4.30 7.30
C GLU A 116 3.70 -5.21 6.09
N THR A 117 3.48 -6.52 6.30
CA THR A 117 3.63 -7.52 5.24
C THR A 117 2.31 -7.82 4.51
N LEU A 118 1.22 -7.26 4.97
CA LEU A 118 -0.13 -7.40 4.44
C LEU A 118 -0.63 -6.07 3.89
N GLY A 119 -1.41 -6.11 2.81
CA GLY A 119 -2.16 -4.97 2.31
C GLY A 119 -3.66 -5.19 2.43
N VAL A 120 -4.44 -4.12 2.35
CA VAL A 120 -5.90 -4.16 2.30
C VAL A 120 -6.38 -4.04 0.86
N SER A 121 -7.44 -4.76 0.51
CA SER A 121 -8.02 -4.68 -0.85
C SER A 121 -9.50 -5.04 -0.87
N VAL A 122 -10.12 -4.82 -2.02
CA VAL A 122 -11.47 -5.34 -2.31
C VAL A 122 -11.38 -6.83 -2.61
N ILE A 123 -12.38 -7.60 -2.16
CA ILE A 123 -12.41 -9.05 -2.35
C ILE A 123 -12.28 -9.48 -3.82
N THR A 124 -12.63 -8.63 -4.76
CA THR A 124 -12.57 -8.95 -6.21
C THR A 124 -11.19 -8.88 -6.83
N VAL A 125 -10.18 -8.39 -6.11
CA VAL A 125 -8.84 -8.09 -6.65
C VAL A 125 -8.15 -9.28 -7.34
N VAL A 126 -8.43 -10.51 -6.95
CA VAL A 126 -7.86 -11.71 -7.58
C VAL A 126 -8.74 -12.28 -8.72
N LEU A 127 -9.91 -11.67 -8.98
CA LEU A 127 -10.78 -12.08 -10.09
C LEU A 127 -10.40 -11.34 -11.38
N PRO A 128 -10.26 -12.05 -12.49
CA PRO A 128 -10.00 -11.40 -13.77
C PRO A 128 -11.20 -10.55 -14.23
N VAL A 129 -10.92 -9.44 -14.91
CA VAL A 129 -11.93 -8.47 -15.38
C VAL A 129 -13.06 -9.13 -16.17
N TRP A 130 -12.71 -10.11 -17.06
CA TRP A 130 -13.72 -10.83 -17.85
C TRP A 130 -14.72 -11.58 -16.97
N TYR A 131 -14.33 -12.08 -15.78
CA TYR A 131 -15.22 -12.77 -14.87
C TYR A 131 -16.06 -11.79 -14.05
N GLN A 132 -15.48 -10.68 -13.64
CA GLN A 132 -16.19 -9.63 -12.90
C GLN A 132 -17.33 -9.02 -13.74
N GLY A 133 -17.10 -8.80 -15.04
CA GLY A 133 -18.09 -8.26 -15.98
C GLY A 133 -19.20 -9.23 -16.41
N MET A 134 -19.15 -10.51 -16.01
CA MET A 134 -20.19 -11.50 -16.37
C MET A 134 -21.46 -11.31 -15.55
N SER A 135 -22.59 -11.62 -16.16
CA SER A 135 -23.86 -11.78 -15.44
C SER A 135 -23.80 -12.95 -14.44
N LYS A 136 -24.70 -12.94 -13.47
CA LYS A 136 -24.79 -14.02 -12.47
C LYS A 136 -25.03 -15.40 -13.10
N GLU A 137 -25.82 -15.44 -14.19
CA GLU A 137 -26.10 -16.64 -14.94
C GLU A 137 -24.87 -17.16 -15.67
N GLU A 138 -24.08 -16.27 -16.26
CA GLU A 138 -22.83 -16.65 -16.94
C GLU A 138 -21.77 -17.17 -15.98
N ARG A 139 -21.63 -16.53 -14.83
CA ARG A 139 -20.70 -16.99 -13.76
C ARG A 139 -21.00 -18.41 -13.27
N LYS A 140 -22.27 -18.81 -13.24
CA LYS A 140 -22.72 -20.16 -12.86
C LYS A 140 -22.42 -21.25 -13.89
N LYS A 141 -22.11 -20.90 -15.15
CA LYS A 141 -21.80 -21.89 -16.19
C LYS A 141 -20.55 -22.70 -15.83
N PRO A 142 -20.61 -24.06 -15.88
CA PRO A 142 -19.48 -24.90 -15.50
C PRO A 142 -18.19 -24.59 -16.26
N LEU A 143 -18.29 -24.24 -17.55
CA LEU A 143 -17.14 -23.90 -18.38
C LEU A 143 -16.41 -22.63 -17.89
N ASN A 144 -17.16 -21.60 -17.51
CA ASN A 144 -16.60 -20.35 -17.00
C ASN A 144 -15.93 -20.56 -15.64
N LYS A 145 -16.53 -21.39 -14.78
CA LYS A 145 -15.94 -21.77 -13.51
C LYS A 145 -14.66 -22.60 -13.70
N LEU A 146 -14.66 -23.55 -14.64
CA LEU A 146 -13.47 -24.33 -14.97
C LEU A 146 -12.34 -23.44 -15.50
N LYS A 147 -12.64 -22.54 -16.45
CA LYS A 147 -11.67 -21.56 -16.96
C LYS A 147 -11.07 -20.71 -15.85
N LEU A 148 -11.92 -20.19 -14.94
CA LEU A 148 -11.47 -19.42 -13.80
C LEU A 148 -10.59 -20.25 -12.85
N SER A 149 -10.98 -21.49 -12.55
CA SER A 149 -10.23 -22.40 -11.67
C SER A 149 -8.81 -22.66 -12.19
N VAL A 150 -8.69 -22.94 -13.50
CA VAL A 150 -7.39 -23.16 -14.15
C VAL A 150 -6.52 -21.90 -14.06
N LEU A 151 -7.10 -20.74 -14.36
CA LEU A 151 -6.37 -19.46 -14.32
C LEU A 151 -5.91 -19.12 -12.90
N ILE A 152 -6.79 -19.19 -11.91
CA ILE A 152 -6.44 -18.89 -10.51
C ILE A 152 -5.37 -19.86 -10.01
N LYS A 153 -5.50 -21.15 -10.32
CA LYS A 153 -4.47 -22.13 -9.92
C LYS A 153 -3.10 -21.84 -10.54
N ALA A 154 -3.08 -21.51 -11.84
CA ALA A 154 -1.84 -21.16 -12.53
C ALA A 154 -1.20 -19.89 -11.96
N THR A 155 -1.98 -18.83 -11.78
CA THR A 155 -1.48 -17.57 -11.19
C THR A 155 -1.05 -17.75 -9.75
N SER A 156 -1.76 -18.52 -8.95
CA SER A 156 -1.36 -18.82 -7.55
C SER A 156 0.01 -19.49 -7.48
N ILE A 157 0.29 -20.43 -8.38
CA ILE A 157 1.61 -21.10 -8.44
C ILE A 157 2.69 -20.09 -8.87
N LEU A 158 2.43 -19.31 -9.92
CA LEU A 158 3.37 -18.33 -10.47
C LEU A 158 3.69 -17.20 -9.50
N LEU A 159 2.74 -16.83 -8.64
CA LEU A 159 2.92 -15.78 -7.64
C LEU A 159 3.42 -16.32 -6.29
N GLY A 160 3.25 -17.61 -6.00
CA GLY A 160 3.42 -18.13 -4.64
C GLY A 160 2.44 -17.48 -3.66
N PHE A 161 1.20 -17.27 -4.10
CA PHE A 161 0.11 -16.60 -3.38
C PHE A 161 -1.22 -17.33 -3.63
N GLY A 162 -2.07 -17.46 -2.63
CA GLY A 162 -3.33 -18.18 -2.77
C GLY A 162 -4.34 -17.89 -1.67
N PHE A 163 -5.41 -18.69 -1.61
CA PHE A 163 -6.52 -18.47 -0.67
C PHE A 163 -6.16 -18.59 0.82
N LYS A 164 -5.00 -19.15 1.15
CA LYS A 164 -4.43 -19.14 2.52
C LYS A 164 -3.85 -17.79 2.90
N ASP A 165 -3.60 -16.96 1.92
CA ASP A 165 -2.99 -15.66 2.04
C ASP A 165 -4.02 -14.52 1.95
N ILE A 166 -5.32 -14.85 1.88
CA ILE A 166 -6.44 -13.91 1.80
C ILE A 166 -7.28 -14.05 3.07
N GLN A 167 -7.17 -13.08 3.96
CA GLN A 167 -7.97 -12.98 5.19
C GLN A 167 -9.20 -12.11 4.93
N ILE A 168 -10.35 -12.58 5.35
CA ILE A 168 -11.59 -11.79 5.28
C ILE A 168 -11.53 -10.69 6.34
N ALA A 169 -11.61 -9.44 5.90
CA ALA A 169 -11.73 -8.28 6.77
C ALA A 169 -13.21 -7.93 7.01
N TYR A 170 -14.03 -7.99 5.95
CA TYR A 170 -15.47 -7.71 6.05
C TYR A 170 -16.22 -8.24 4.83
N ILE A 171 -17.38 -8.85 5.05
CA ILE A 171 -18.28 -9.31 3.98
C ILE A 171 -19.61 -8.57 4.03
N GLY A 172 -20.10 -8.25 5.22
CA GLY A 172 -21.39 -7.63 5.46
C GLY A 172 -22.01 -8.10 6.78
N PRO A 173 -23.10 -7.48 7.23
CA PRO A 173 -23.79 -7.88 8.44
C PRO A 173 -24.20 -9.36 8.41
N GLY A 174 -23.96 -10.08 9.50
CA GLY A 174 -24.26 -11.50 9.65
C GLY A 174 -23.12 -12.44 9.22
N TYR A 175 -22.00 -11.89 8.78
CA TYR A 175 -20.79 -12.66 8.38
C TYR A 175 -19.59 -12.44 9.33
N GLU A 176 -19.79 -11.81 10.48
CA GLU A 176 -18.75 -11.46 11.46
C GLU A 176 -17.92 -12.68 11.90
N LYS A 177 -18.52 -13.88 11.88
CA LYS A 177 -17.84 -15.14 12.18
C LYS A 177 -16.68 -15.50 11.22
N TYR A 178 -16.62 -14.87 10.05
CA TYR A 178 -15.59 -15.07 9.03
C TYR A 178 -14.47 -14.04 9.13
N GLU A 179 -14.70 -12.92 9.83
CA GLU A 179 -13.70 -11.88 9.98
C GLU A 179 -12.46 -12.39 10.69
N GLY A 180 -11.30 -12.04 10.18
CA GLY A 180 -10.00 -12.50 10.66
C GLY A 180 -9.58 -13.90 10.18
N LYS A 181 -10.48 -14.67 9.55
CA LYS A 181 -10.14 -15.99 8.99
C LYS A 181 -9.73 -15.88 7.53
N THR A 182 -8.86 -16.79 7.10
CA THR A 182 -8.51 -16.93 5.69
C THR A 182 -9.64 -17.61 4.90
N VAL A 183 -9.72 -17.36 3.61
CA VAL A 183 -10.67 -18.03 2.71
C VAL A 183 -10.52 -19.57 2.81
N HIS A 184 -9.28 -20.05 2.94
CA HIS A 184 -9.01 -21.49 3.09
C HIS A 184 -9.60 -22.08 4.39
N GLU A 185 -9.44 -21.38 5.52
CA GLU A 185 -10.01 -21.83 6.81
C GLU A 185 -11.53 -21.87 6.74
N ILE A 186 -12.16 -20.82 6.20
CA ILE A 186 -13.62 -20.74 6.01
C ILE A 186 -14.10 -21.86 5.08
N ALA A 187 -13.39 -22.13 3.99
CA ALA A 187 -13.73 -23.20 3.05
C ALA A 187 -13.71 -24.58 3.75
N LYS A 188 -12.68 -24.84 4.53
CA LYS A 188 -12.54 -26.09 5.31
C LYS A 188 -13.68 -26.25 6.33
N GLU A 189 -14.01 -25.20 7.07
CA GLU A 189 -15.13 -25.19 8.03
C GLU A 189 -16.48 -25.47 7.37
N ASN A 190 -16.66 -25.06 6.11
CA ASN A 190 -17.90 -25.22 5.37
C ASN A 190 -17.92 -26.44 4.41
N GLY A 191 -16.87 -27.26 4.41
CA GLY A 191 -16.78 -28.44 3.55
C GLY A 191 -16.76 -28.12 2.05
N LYS A 192 -16.20 -26.97 1.66
CA LYS A 192 -16.15 -26.46 0.28
C LYS A 192 -14.71 -26.38 -0.24
N SER A 193 -14.57 -26.30 -1.57
CA SER A 193 -13.29 -25.89 -2.15
C SER A 193 -13.01 -24.41 -1.85
N ASP A 194 -11.74 -24.01 -1.80
CA ASP A 194 -11.34 -22.62 -1.57
C ASP A 194 -11.97 -21.67 -2.59
N LEU A 195 -11.96 -22.07 -3.87
CA LEU A 195 -12.57 -21.27 -4.95
C LEU A 195 -14.08 -21.13 -4.78
N ASP A 196 -14.79 -22.23 -4.43
CA ASP A 196 -16.23 -22.16 -4.22
C ASP A 196 -16.61 -21.26 -3.07
N MET A 197 -15.86 -21.35 -1.98
CA MET A 197 -16.07 -20.48 -0.82
C MET A 197 -15.78 -19.04 -1.16
N TYR A 198 -14.67 -18.75 -1.83
CA TYR A 198 -14.31 -17.41 -2.25
C TYR A 198 -15.37 -16.77 -3.16
N LEU A 199 -15.84 -17.50 -4.18
CA LEU A 199 -16.89 -17.01 -5.06
C LEU A 199 -18.21 -16.76 -4.33
N GLN A 200 -18.54 -17.61 -3.36
CA GLN A 200 -19.70 -17.40 -2.50
C GLN A 200 -19.55 -16.10 -1.69
N LEU A 201 -18.40 -15.86 -1.05
CA LEU A 201 -18.14 -14.63 -0.29
C LEU A 201 -18.18 -13.37 -1.17
N CYS A 202 -17.70 -13.48 -2.42
CA CYS A 202 -17.86 -12.39 -3.41
C CYS A 202 -19.32 -12.08 -3.68
N GLU A 203 -20.15 -13.10 -3.96
CA GLU A 203 -21.58 -12.91 -4.23
C GLU A 203 -22.33 -12.36 -3.00
N GLU A 204 -22.03 -12.86 -1.80
CA GLU A 204 -22.68 -12.46 -0.54
C GLU A 204 -22.33 -11.02 -0.14
N SER A 205 -21.13 -10.55 -0.49
CA SER A 205 -20.72 -9.16 -0.29
C SER A 205 -21.11 -8.21 -1.42
N ASP A 206 -21.91 -8.66 -2.39
CA ASP A 206 -22.17 -7.91 -3.63
C ASP A 206 -20.86 -7.41 -4.30
N PHE A 207 -19.81 -8.24 -4.26
CA PHE A 207 -18.47 -7.94 -4.77
C PHE A 207 -17.79 -6.72 -4.11
N LYS A 208 -18.24 -6.32 -2.91
CA LYS A 208 -17.73 -5.15 -2.16
C LYS A 208 -17.00 -5.53 -0.88
N GLY A 209 -16.84 -6.81 -0.60
CA GLY A 209 -16.14 -7.31 0.57
C GLY A 209 -14.72 -6.74 0.68
N ARG A 210 -14.21 -6.70 1.91
CA ARG A 210 -12.84 -6.27 2.23
C ARG A 210 -12.00 -7.46 2.64
N VAL A 211 -10.75 -7.44 2.21
CA VAL A 211 -9.76 -8.48 2.53
C VAL A 211 -8.44 -7.85 2.96
N ASN A 212 -7.78 -8.46 3.93
CA ASN A 212 -6.36 -8.28 4.17
C ASN A 212 -5.62 -9.40 3.47
N MET A 213 -4.58 -9.10 2.71
CA MET A 213 -3.91 -10.11 1.91
C MET A 213 -2.41 -9.88 1.83
N GLY A 214 -1.65 -10.96 1.69
CA GLY A 214 -0.19 -10.95 1.61
C GLY A 214 0.36 -12.36 1.38
N PRO A 215 1.68 -12.53 1.33
CA PRO A 215 2.64 -11.47 1.65
C PRO A 215 2.88 -10.52 0.47
N TYR A 216 2.99 -9.24 0.81
CA TYR A 216 3.39 -8.16 -0.12
C TYR A 216 4.84 -7.74 0.09
N SER A 217 5.40 -8.11 1.22
CA SER A 217 6.79 -7.88 1.58
C SER A 217 7.23 -8.90 2.64
N THR A 218 8.48 -8.80 3.09
CA THR A 218 8.96 -9.49 4.28
C THR A 218 9.62 -8.48 5.23
N PRO A 219 9.76 -8.80 6.53
CA PRO A 219 10.47 -7.92 7.45
C PRO A 219 11.89 -7.58 6.99
N GLU A 220 12.57 -8.49 6.27
CA GLU A 220 13.90 -8.28 5.72
C GLU A 220 13.88 -7.26 4.58
N ILE A 221 12.91 -7.34 3.66
CA ILE A 221 12.76 -6.37 2.56
C ILE A 221 12.43 -4.99 3.11
N ILE A 222 11.51 -4.90 4.09
CA ILE A 222 11.15 -3.65 4.73
C ILE A 222 12.40 -3.00 5.34
N ARG A 223 13.17 -3.75 6.16
CA ARG A 223 14.41 -3.24 6.78
C ARG A 223 15.46 -2.82 5.75
N GLU A 224 15.61 -3.57 4.66
CA GLU A 224 16.53 -3.18 3.59
C GLU A 224 16.12 -1.83 2.97
N PHE A 225 14.83 -1.61 2.76
CA PHE A 225 14.30 -0.38 2.20
C PHE A 225 14.33 0.78 3.20
N GLU A 226 14.21 0.53 4.49
CA GLU A 226 14.41 1.53 5.53
C GLU A 226 15.80 2.17 5.46
N HIS A 227 16.82 1.45 5.02
CA HIS A 227 18.17 1.98 4.84
C HIS A 227 18.41 2.68 3.50
N ASN A 228 17.43 2.61 2.57
CA ASN A 228 17.56 3.28 1.27
C ASN A 228 17.29 4.79 1.42
N PRO A 229 18.23 5.69 1.03
CA PRO A 229 18.07 7.13 1.22
C PRO A 229 16.91 7.73 0.41
N ASN A 230 16.42 7.03 -0.61
CA ASN A 230 15.35 7.48 -1.49
C ASN A 230 13.97 6.89 -1.09
N CYS A 231 13.89 6.22 0.06
CA CYS A 231 12.68 5.66 0.61
C CYS A 231 12.02 6.63 1.60
N LEU A 232 10.72 6.83 1.47
CA LEU A 232 9.86 7.51 2.45
C LEU A 232 8.94 6.50 3.13
N TYR A 233 8.23 6.93 4.16
CA TYR A 233 7.31 6.08 4.90
C TYR A 233 5.87 6.55 4.73
N MET A 234 4.97 5.58 4.56
CA MET A 234 3.53 5.76 4.43
C MET A 234 2.78 4.70 5.25
N THR A 235 1.47 4.69 5.24
CA THR A 235 0.66 3.67 5.94
C THR A 235 -0.06 2.73 4.99
N ASP A 236 -0.43 3.18 3.80
CA ASP A 236 -1.30 2.45 2.85
C ASP A 236 -2.56 1.87 3.53
N ALA A 237 -3.10 2.59 4.49
CA ALA A 237 -4.15 2.09 5.37
C ALA A 237 -5.52 2.65 4.97
N TRP A 238 -6.50 1.76 4.91
CA TRP A 238 -7.91 2.12 4.84
C TRP A 238 -8.50 2.11 6.25
N VAL A 239 -9.03 3.23 6.68
CA VAL A 239 -9.69 3.35 7.97
C VAL A 239 -11.19 3.15 7.77
N GLU A 240 -11.73 2.07 8.31
CA GLU A 240 -13.16 1.78 8.30
C GLU A 240 -13.63 1.52 9.73
N ASP A 241 -14.89 1.77 10.02
CA ASP A 241 -15.51 1.58 11.32
C ASP A 241 -16.21 0.20 11.44
N PHE A 242 -15.86 -0.72 10.55
CA PHE A 242 -16.36 -2.10 10.52
C PHE A 242 -15.24 -3.09 10.16
N GLY A 243 -15.44 -4.35 10.54
CA GLY A 243 -14.57 -5.46 10.19
C GLY A 243 -13.19 -5.43 10.84
N VAL A 244 -12.33 -6.36 10.41
CA VAL A 244 -10.95 -6.46 10.89
C VAL A 244 -10.06 -5.50 10.14
N GLN A 245 -9.53 -4.52 10.86
CA GLN A 245 -8.67 -3.50 10.30
C GLN A 245 -7.27 -4.05 9.98
N ASN A 246 -6.62 -3.47 8.97
CA ASN A 246 -5.20 -3.74 8.71
C ASN A 246 -4.35 -3.13 9.84
N PRO A 247 -3.38 -3.84 10.40
CA PRO A 247 -2.50 -3.33 11.46
C PRO A 247 -1.77 -2.01 11.11
N ALA A 248 -1.53 -1.75 9.84
CA ALA A 248 -0.91 -0.50 9.38
C ALA A 248 -1.65 0.77 9.84
N ILE A 249 -2.97 0.69 10.12
CA ILE A 249 -3.76 1.81 10.65
C ILE A 249 -3.22 2.29 12.00
N TYR A 250 -2.81 1.35 12.84
CA TYR A 250 -2.46 1.62 14.24
C TYR A 250 -0.97 1.65 14.49
N ASP A 251 -0.22 0.74 13.86
CA ASP A 251 1.14 0.44 14.25
C ASP A 251 2.21 0.73 13.18
N CYS A 252 1.85 1.13 11.97
CA CYS A 252 2.82 1.31 10.89
C CYS A 252 3.96 2.29 11.27
N TYR A 253 3.65 3.53 11.65
CA TYR A 253 4.65 4.50 12.08
C TYR A 253 5.30 4.16 13.43
N PRO A 254 4.56 3.74 14.48
CA PRO A 254 5.18 3.23 15.69
C PRO A 254 6.14 2.07 15.47
N LYS A 255 5.89 1.20 14.49
CA LYS A 255 6.73 0.07 14.16
C LYS A 255 8.06 0.50 13.50
N PHE A 256 8.04 1.51 12.64
CA PHE A 256 9.27 2.13 12.14
C PHE A 256 10.11 2.75 13.27
N LEU A 257 9.48 3.47 14.21
CA LEU A 257 10.17 3.99 15.41
C LEU A 257 10.75 2.85 16.25
N ARG A 258 9.99 1.79 16.46
CA ARG A 258 10.39 0.61 17.22
C ARG A 258 11.59 -0.10 16.59
N ASP A 259 11.59 -0.29 15.28
CA ASP A 259 12.69 -0.91 14.55
C ASP A 259 13.96 -0.06 14.64
N SER A 260 13.83 1.26 14.54
CA SER A 260 14.92 2.21 14.77
C SER A 260 15.49 2.13 16.19
N LEU A 261 14.64 2.18 17.22
CA LEU A 261 15.03 2.13 18.63
C LEU A 261 15.67 0.77 19.01
N ARG A 262 15.31 -0.31 18.33
CA ARG A 262 15.91 -1.64 18.48
C ARG A 262 17.21 -1.80 17.69
N GLY A 263 17.55 -0.86 16.82
CA GLY A 263 18.71 -0.93 15.95
C GLY A 263 18.57 -1.95 14.82
N THR A 264 17.32 -2.31 14.45
CA THR A 264 17.00 -3.22 13.33
C THR A 264 16.60 -2.47 12.06
N GLY A 265 16.10 -1.23 12.18
CA GLY A 265 15.81 -0.31 11.10
C GLY A 265 16.88 0.77 10.94
N ASP A 266 16.54 1.86 10.24
CA ASP A 266 17.44 3.02 10.10
C ASP A 266 17.60 3.77 11.43
N THR A 267 18.52 4.72 11.51
CA THR A 267 18.72 5.53 12.71
C THR A 267 17.49 6.35 13.07
N LEU A 268 17.27 6.60 14.35
CA LEU A 268 16.10 7.38 14.81
C LEU A 268 15.98 8.75 14.12
N PRO A 269 17.05 9.56 13.96
CA PRO A 269 16.97 10.82 13.24
C PRO A 269 16.52 10.65 11.78
N ASN A 270 17.02 9.64 11.06
CA ASN A 270 16.63 9.38 9.68
C ASN A 270 15.17 8.88 9.58
N THR A 271 14.77 7.99 10.48
CA THR A 271 13.40 7.47 10.58
C THR A 271 12.42 8.62 10.79
N VAL A 272 12.67 9.48 11.79
CA VAL A 272 11.82 10.66 12.05
C VAL A 272 11.81 11.60 10.85
N ARG A 273 12.97 11.87 10.23
CA ARG A 273 13.05 12.73 9.05
C ARG A 273 12.18 12.22 7.89
N ARG A 274 12.16 10.89 7.63
CA ARG A 274 11.34 10.28 6.57
C ARG A 274 9.85 10.37 6.84
N MET A 275 9.45 10.31 8.10
CA MET A 275 8.05 10.45 8.52
C MET A 275 7.56 11.91 8.45
N THR A 276 8.46 12.89 8.49
CA THR A 276 8.14 14.31 8.70
C THR A 276 8.74 15.21 7.63
N GLY A 277 9.94 15.73 7.86
CA GLY A 277 10.57 16.75 7.02
C GLY A 277 10.81 16.29 5.59
N ALA A 278 11.29 15.07 5.35
CA ALA A 278 11.55 14.59 3.99
C ALA A 278 10.25 14.43 3.19
N THR A 279 9.17 13.98 3.83
CA THR A 279 7.85 13.91 3.22
C THR A 279 7.29 15.30 2.94
N ALA A 280 7.43 16.24 3.88
CA ALA A 280 7.02 17.63 3.67
C ALA A 280 7.77 18.29 2.50
N ASP A 281 9.09 18.10 2.43
CA ASP A 281 9.93 18.60 1.32
C ASP A 281 9.49 17.99 -0.02
N ARG A 282 9.25 16.66 -0.03
CA ARG A 282 8.82 15.91 -1.24
C ARG A 282 7.55 16.47 -1.85
N PHE A 283 6.56 16.73 -0.99
CA PHE A 283 5.25 17.23 -1.39
C PHE A 283 5.13 18.76 -1.30
N MET A 284 6.25 19.46 -1.05
CA MET A 284 6.32 20.94 -0.99
C MET A 284 5.34 21.54 0.03
N LEU A 285 5.13 20.84 1.16
CA LEU A 285 4.32 21.33 2.26
C LEU A 285 5.08 22.45 2.97
N LYS A 286 4.51 23.65 2.99
CA LYS A 286 5.12 24.81 3.62
C LYS A 286 4.87 24.81 5.12
N ASP A 287 5.88 25.24 5.87
CA ASP A 287 5.79 25.50 7.31
C ASP A 287 5.37 24.26 8.16
N ARG A 288 5.69 23.05 7.66
CA ARG A 288 5.42 21.76 8.31
C ARG A 288 6.59 20.80 8.19
N GLY A 289 6.55 19.72 8.95
CA GLY A 289 7.56 18.65 8.92
C GLY A 289 8.84 18.91 9.69
N TYR A 290 9.01 20.12 10.25
CA TYR A 290 10.18 20.51 11.04
C TYR A 290 9.77 21.29 12.28
N VAL A 291 10.51 21.10 13.37
CA VAL A 291 10.38 21.90 14.60
C VAL A 291 11.19 23.19 14.44
N LYS A 292 10.53 24.25 13.97
CA LYS A 292 11.13 25.57 13.71
C LYS A 292 10.21 26.70 14.14
N PRO A 293 10.75 27.86 14.60
CA PRO A 293 9.93 29.05 14.81
C PRO A 293 9.15 29.43 13.54
N GLY A 294 7.86 29.72 13.69
CA GLY A 294 6.98 30.08 12.57
C GLY A 294 6.32 28.89 11.85
N TYR A 295 6.71 27.66 12.14
CA TYR A 295 6.08 26.45 11.61
C TYR A 295 4.85 26.06 12.43
N PHE A 296 3.91 25.38 11.79
CA PHE A 296 2.77 24.81 12.48
C PHE A 296 3.21 23.79 13.52
N ALA A 297 2.59 23.84 14.69
CA ALA A 297 2.91 22.96 15.80
C ALA A 297 2.18 21.61 15.65
N ASP A 298 2.69 20.77 14.74
CA ASP A 298 2.30 19.38 14.59
C ASP A 298 3.34 18.51 15.27
N PHE A 299 3.01 17.95 16.44
CA PHE A 299 3.94 17.19 17.24
C PHE A 299 3.38 15.82 17.62
N THR A 300 4.23 14.82 17.58
CA THR A 300 3.99 13.52 18.23
C THR A 300 5.04 13.35 19.33
N VAL A 301 4.59 13.16 20.56
CA VAL A 301 5.42 12.84 21.72
C VAL A 301 5.29 11.35 21.99
N PHE A 302 6.41 10.64 22.07
CA PHE A 302 6.42 9.22 22.36
C PHE A 302 7.43 8.88 23.45
N ASP A 303 7.16 7.80 24.16
CA ASP A 303 8.09 7.21 25.13
C ASP A 303 8.97 6.19 24.42
N GLU A 304 10.31 6.37 24.49
CA GLU A 304 11.26 5.52 23.78
C GLU A 304 11.26 4.08 24.32
N ASP A 305 11.21 3.91 25.65
CA ASP A 305 11.24 2.59 26.28
C ASP A 305 9.96 1.81 26.01
N GLU A 306 8.80 2.43 26.15
CA GLU A 306 7.52 1.80 25.81
C GLU A 306 7.45 1.44 24.32
N THR A 307 7.79 2.37 23.43
CA THR A 307 7.80 2.13 21.99
C THR A 307 8.72 0.99 21.61
N LYS A 308 9.95 0.98 22.16
CA LYS A 308 10.95 -0.05 21.92
C LYS A 308 10.50 -1.43 22.37
N ASN A 309 9.83 -1.51 23.52
CA ASN A 309 9.44 -2.77 24.16
C ASN A 309 8.04 -3.25 23.79
N ALA A 310 7.31 -2.53 22.94
CA ALA A 310 5.99 -2.96 22.47
C ALA A 310 6.01 -4.37 21.86
N THR A 311 5.03 -5.18 22.23
CA THR A 311 4.90 -6.56 21.76
C THR A 311 3.97 -6.68 20.54
N PRO A 312 4.06 -7.75 19.75
CA PRO A 312 3.19 -7.96 18.59
C PRO A 312 1.69 -7.98 18.90
N ASP A 313 1.31 -8.29 20.14
CA ASP A 313 -0.10 -8.34 20.57
C ASP A 313 -0.71 -6.95 20.78
N GLN A 314 0.12 -5.91 20.77
CA GLN A 314 -0.28 -4.53 20.94
C GLN A 314 -0.60 -3.92 19.58
N THR A 315 -1.87 -3.92 19.22
CA THR A 315 -2.39 -3.45 17.93
C THR A 315 -2.67 -1.95 17.87
N LYS A 316 -2.39 -1.22 18.95
CA LYS A 316 -2.54 0.24 19.05
C LYS A 316 -1.17 0.92 18.99
N SER A 317 -1.17 2.23 18.75
CA SER A 317 0.03 3.10 18.70
C SER A 317 0.73 3.17 20.07
N PHE A 318 1.27 2.03 20.51
CA PHE A 318 1.88 1.87 21.83
C PHE A 318 3.12 2.74 21.99
N GLY A 319 3.24 3.41 23.13
CA GLY A 319 4.30 4.38 23.42
C GLY A 319 4.02 5.80 22.94
N ILE A 320 2.99 6.05 22.11
CA ILE A 320 2.58 7.41 21.74
C ILE A 320 1.84 8.05 22.90
N LYS A 321 2.36 9.18 23.40
CA LYS A 321 1.83 9.86 24.59
C LYS A 321 0.96 11.06 24.23
N LYS A 322 1.41 11.91 23.32
CA LYS A 322 0.67 13.11 22.94
C LYS A 322 0.74 13.36 21.45
N VAL A 323 -0.35 13.85 20.89
CA VAL A 323 -0.40 14.33 19.51
C VAL A 323 -0.98 15.73 19.49
N PHE A 324 -0.26 16.64 18.86
CA PHE A 324 -0.71 18.01 18.61
C PHE A 324 -0.91 18.20 17.11
N ILE A 325 -2.00 18.82 16.73
CA ILE A 325 -2.31 19.20 15.35
C ILE A 325 -2.59 20.70 15.30
N ASN A 326 -1.81 21.44 14.53
CA ASN A 326 -1.89 22.91 14.45
C ASN A 326 -1.85 23.60 15.83
N GLY A 327 -1.12 23.06 16.79
CA GLY A 327 -0.98 23.59 18.14
C GLY A 327 -2.01 23.11 19.15
N GLU A 328 -3.04 22.40 18.73
CA GLU A 328 -4.07 21.86 19.61
C GLU A 328 -3.76 20.42 20.01
N LEU A 329 -3.86 20.11 21.32
CA LEU A 329 -3.67 18.77 21.85
C LEU A 329 -4.89 17.89 21.51
N VAL A 330 -4.68 16.90 20.62
CA VAL A 330 -5.75 16.00 20.14
C VAL A 330 -5.71 14.62 20.78
N LEU A 331 -4.53 14.18 21.26
CA LEU A 331 -4.37 12.95 22.04
C LEU A 331 -3.52 13.25 23.27
N ASP A 332 -3.94 12.79 24.45
CA ASP A 332 -3.18 12.82 25.69
C ASP A 332 -3.31 11.46 26.40
N ASN A 333 -2.23 10.66 26.42
CA ASN A 333 -2.17 9.34 27.07
C ASN A 333 -3.41 8.47 26.84
N ASP A 334 -3.71 8.12 25.60
CA ASP A 334 -4.87 7.32 25.15
C ASP A 334 -6.24 8.05 25.19
N GLU A 335 -6.30 9.26 25.69
CA GLU A 335 -7.54 10.06 25.70
C GLU A 335 -7.61 10.99 24.48
N LEU A 336 -8.63 10.78 23.63
CA LEU A 336 -8.89 11.63 22.47
C LEU A 336 -9.68 12.87 22.84
N ASN A 337 -9.16 14.05 22.54
CA ASN A 337 -9.90 15.30 22.57
C ASN A 337 -10.80 15.42 21.35
N LYS A 338 -12.02 14.88 21.44
CA LYS A 338 -12.99 14.84 20.33
C LYS A 338 -13.43 16.23 19.85
N SER A 339 -13.37 17.26 20.70
CA SER A 339 -13.68 18.63 20.30
C SER A 339 -12.56 19.23 19.46
N ALA A 340 -11.30 19.07 19.87
CA ALA A 340 -10.14 19.52 19.10
C ALA A 340 -10.08 18.84 17.73
N LEU A 341 -10.31 17.52 17.65
CA LEU A 341 -10.31 16.78 16.37
C LEU A 341 -11.24 17.35 15.31
N LYS A 342 -12.37 17.97 15.72
CA LYS A 342 -13.34 18.56 14.78
C LYS A 342 -12.88 19.88 14.19
N THR A 343 -11.93 20.57 14.80
CA THR A 343 -11.56 21.96 14.47
C THR A 343 -10.11 22.12 14.01
N THR A 344 -9.25 21.13 14.29
CA THR A 344 -7.80 21.23 14.02
C THR A 344 -7.40 20.88 12.60
N GLY A 345 -8.15 20.01 11.92
CA GLY A 345 -7.87 19.62 10.54
C GLY A 345 -8.02 20.78 9.56
N ARG A 346 -7.07 20.92 8.63
CA ARG A 346 -7.08 21.93 7.57
C ARG A 346 -6.76 21.33 6.23
N ALA A 347 -7.44 21.79 5.18
CA ALA A 347 -7.02 21.54 3.81
C ALA A 347 -5.69 22.26 3.54
N LEU A 348 -4.68 21.52 3.08
CA LEU A 348 -3.38 22.10 2.75
C LEU A 348 -3.38 22.59 1.31
N THR A 349 -2.86 23.81 1.09
CA THR A 349 -2.59 24.39 -0.23
C THR A 349 -1.09 24.53 -0.43
N VAL A 350 -0.58 24.11 -1.58
CA VAL A 350 0.83 24.14 -1.98
C VAL A 350 1.02 24.82 -3.32
#